data_7e7b45d8b0b484b038cf51916c92c632
#
_entry.id   7e7b45d8b0b484b038cf51916c92c632
#
_cell.length_a   1.000
_cell.length_b   1.000
_cell.length_c   1.000
_cell.angle_alpha   90.00
_cell.angle_beta   90.00
_cell.angle_gamma   90.00
#
_symmetry.space_group_name_H-M   'P 1'
#
loop_
_entity.id
_entity.type
_entity.pdbx_description
1 polymer ?
#
loop_
_entity_poly.entity_id
_entity_poly.type
_entity_poly.pdbx_seq_one_letter_code
_entity_poly.pdbx_strand_id
1 'polypeptide(L)'
;MEITRKASMEFYAGVLEGKKVVVVRSGIGKVNAAICTQILIDDFHAEVVINTGIAGSLNADINIGDIVVSTDLIHHDMNAVAFGYPVGQIPQMDAFSFHSDDALRKLAVQACKEVNPDIEVFEGRIASGDQFVADQGVQDFVVKEFGAYAVEMEGAAIAQAAYLNNVPFLVIRAISDKADGSAEMDYPTFEAMAAEHSFKLTLRILKDIQG
;
A
#
# COMPACT_ATOMS: atom_id res chain seq x y z
N MET A 1 -17.67 19.30 1.46
CA MET A 1 -16.27 18.86 1.63
C MET A 1 -15.64 19.79 2.66
N GLU A 2 -15.11 19.22 3.72
CA GLU A 2 -14.40 19.94 4.79
C GLU A 2 -12.91 19.64 4.68
N ILE A 3 -12.06 20.63 4.92
CA ILE A 3 -10.61 20.48 4.83
C ILE A 3 -10.00 20.78 6.19
N THR A 4 -9.31 19.77 6.76
CA THR A 4 -8.56 19.91 8.01
C THR A 4 -7.06 19.82 7.69
N ARG A 5 -6.26 20.71 8.29
CA ARG A 5 -4.80 20.70 8.14
C ARG A 5 -4.13 20.26 9.43
N LYS A 6 -3.35 19.17 9.37
CA LYS A 6 -2.62 18.63 10.52
C LYS A 6 -1.35 17.91 10.05
N ALA A 7 -0.26 18.01 10.80
CA ALA A 7 1.03 17.36 10.49
C ALA A 7 1.51 17.62 9.05
N SER A 8 1.33 18.84 8.53
CA SER A 8 1.62 19.24 7.14
C SER A 8 0.81 18.51 6.05
N MET A 9 -0.27 17.85 6.41
CA MET A 9 -1.20 17.14 5.51
C MET A 9 -2.53 17.87 5.45
N GLU A 10 -3.23 17.72 4.31
CA GLU A 10 -4.61 18.20 4.12
C GLU A 10 -5.55 17.00 4.06
N PHE A 11 -6.49 16.95 4.98
CA PHE A 11 -7.52 15.91 5.09
C PHE A 11 -8.82 16.43 4.51
N TYR A 12 -9.31 15.81 3.46
CA TYR A 12 -10.52 16.18 2.74
C TYR A 12 -11.67 15.26 3.15
N ALA A 13 -12.49 15.69 4.10
CA ALA A 13 -13.65 14.95 4.57
C ALA A 13 -14.89 15.25 3.72
N GLY A 14 -15.63 14.21 3.34
CA GLY A 14 -16.81 14.35 2.50
C GLY A 14 -17.60 13.06 2.36
N VAL A 15 -18.47 13.04 1.33
CA VAL A 15 -19.26 11.85 0.96
C VAL A 15 -18.92 11.49 -0.48
N LEU A 16 -18.57 10.22 -0.70
CA LEU A 16 -18.27 9.66 -2.01
C LEU A 16 -18.98 8.30 -2.12
N GLU A 17 -19.69 8.06 -3.21
CA GLU A 17 -20.53 6.86 -3.41
C GLU A 17 -21.47 6.55 -2.22
N GLY A 18 -22.00 7.60 -1.56
CA GLY A 18 -22.87 7.48 -0.39
C GLY A 18 -22.17 7.15 0.93
N LYS A 19 -20.86 6.99 0.94
CA LYS A 19 -20.03 6.70 2.12
C LYS A 19 -19.33 7.94 2.62
N LYS A 20 -19.21 8.09 3.94
CA LYS A 20 -18.34 9.10 4.54
C LYS A 20 -16.89 8.70 4.28
N VAL A 21 -16.10 9.59 3.71
CA VAL A 21 -14.70 9.34 3.38
C VAL A 21 -13.82 10.50 3.80
N VAL A 22 -12.57 10.19 4.10
CA VAL A 22 -11.50 11.18 4.25
C VAL A 22 -10.39 10.81 3.27
N VAL A 23 -10.07 11.72 2.37
CA VAL A 23 -8.97 11.55 1.40
C VAL A 23 -7.81 12.42 1.83
N VAL A 24 -6.62 11.84 1.85
CA VAL A 24 -5.39 12.54 2.29
C VAL A 24 -4.19 12.02 1.53
N ARG A 25 -3.25 12.90 1.21
CA ARG A 25 -1.92 12.54 0.74
C ARG A 25 -0.99 12.43 1.95
N SER A 26 -0.56 11.22 2.29
CA SER A 26 0.25 10.95 3.48
C SER A 26 1.67 11.55 3.41
N GLY A 27 2.18 11.77 2.20
CA GLY A 27 3.60 12.02 1.97
C GLY A 27 4.40 10.71 1.87
N ILE A 28 5.71 10.84 1.66
CA ILE A 28 6.60 9.69 1.42
C ILE A 28 7.23 9.24 2.74
N GLY A 29 7.39 7.92 2.86
CA GLY A 29 8.12 7.27 3.94
C GLY A 29 7.27 6.87 5.14
N LYS A 30 7.81 5.96 5.93
CA LYS A 30 7.11 5.25 7.00
C LYS A 30 6.57 6.16 8.09
N VAL A 31 7.31 7.20 8.46
CA VAL A 31 6.90 8.13 9.52
C VAL A 31 5.67 8.93 9.09
N ASN A 32 5.68 9.50 7.88
CA ASN A 32 4.54 10.23 7.34
C ASN A 32 3.30 9.33 7.24
N ALA A 33 3.48 8.12 6.73
CA ALA A 33 2.43 7.14 6.56
C ALA A 33 1.78 6.73 7.90
N ALA A 34 2.59 6.44 8.91
CA ALA A 34 2.10 6.08 10.24
C ALA A 34 1.36 7.24 10.93
N ILE A 35 1.91 8.46 10.88
CA ILE A 35 1.27 9.66 11.44
C ILE A 35 -0.07 9.92 10.75
N CYS A 36 -0.12 9.83 9.42
CA CYS A 36 -1.34 9.99 8.64
C CYS A 36 -2.41 9.00 9.08
N THR A 37 -2.07 7.72 9.18
CA THR A 37 -2.98 6.65 9.58
C THR A 37 -3.51 6.87 11.00
N GLN A 38 -2.65 7.25 11.95
CA GLN A 38 -3.07 7.52 13.32
C GLN A 38 -4.03 8.70 13.38
N ILE A 39 -3.78 9.78 12.63
CA ILE A 39 -4.70 10.93 12.56
C ILE A 39 -6.07 10.53 11.98
N LEU A 40 -6.09 9.70 10.91
CA LEU A 40 -7.34 9.20 10.34
C LEU A 40 -8.16 8.43 11.37
N ILE A 41 -7.51 7.62 12.19
CA ILE A 41 -8.17 6.81 13.22
C ILE A 41 -8.65 7.69 14.39
N ASP A 42 -7.79 8.54 14.93
CA ASP A 42 -8.10 9.31 16.15
C ASP A 42 -9.05 10.48 15.89
N ASP A 43 -8.79 11.27 14.85
CA ASP A 43 -9.51 12.52 14.61
C ASP A 43 -10.75 12.33 13.72
N PHE A 44 -10.69 11.37 12.78
CA PHE A 44 -11.77 11.14 11.82
C PHE A 44 -12.53 9.85 12.07
N HIS A 45 -12.12 9.05 13.06
CA HIS A 45 -12.74 7.78 13.42
C HIS A 45 -12.87 6.82 12.24
N ALA A 46 -11.80 6.72 11.46
CA ALA A 46 -11.74 5.82 10.31
C ALA A 46 -11.94 4.36 10.74
N GLU A 47 -12.96 3.71 10.20
CA GLU A 47 -13.30 2.31 10.46
C GLU A 47 -12.57 1.36 9.50
N VAL A 48 -12.07 1.89 8.39
CA VAL A 48 -11.30 1.18 7.36
C VAL A 48 -10.24 2.12 6.79
N VAL A 49 -9.04 1.60 6.55
CA VAL A 49 -7.97 2.33 5.87
C VAL A 49 -7.66 1.65 4.54
N ILE A 50 -7.80 2.38 3.43
CA ILE A 50 -7.38 1.93 2.10
C ILE A 50 -6.26 2.85 1.62
N ASN A 51 -5.12 2.27 1.31
CA ASN A 51 -3.99 3.00 0.76
C ASN A 51 -3.78 2.62 -0.70
N THR A 52 -3.69 3.62 -1.56
CA THR A 52 -3.36 3.45 -2.97
C THR A 52 -2.09 4.21 -3.31
N GLY A 53 -1.31 3.70 -4.24
CA GLY A 53 -0.06 4.31 -4.67
C GLY A 53 0.63 3.48 -5.75
N ILE A 54 1.87 3.84 -6.05
CA ILE A 54 2.72 3.11 -6.98
C ILE A 54 3.76 2.27 -6.23
N ALA A 55 4.33 1.28 -6.92
CA ALA A 55 5.41 0.44 -6.40
C ALA A 55 6.27 -0.13 -7.53
N GLY A 56 7.52 -0.47 -7.22
CA GLY A 56 8.36 -1.29 -8.08
C GLY A 56 7.95 -2.77 -7.99
N SER A 57 7.86 -3.46 -9.14
CA SER A 57 7.60 -4.89 -9.18
C SER A 57 8.85 -5.68 -8.79
N LEU A 58 8.68 -6.71 -7.96
CA LEU A 58 9.69 -7.71 -7.63
C LEU A 58 9.37 -9.09 -8.24
N ASN A 59 8.32 -9.18 -9.05
CA ASN A 59 7.89 -10.40 -9.71
C ASN A 59 7.90 -10.21 -11.23
N ALA A 60 8.60 -11.08 -11.95
CA ALA A 60 8.79 -11.00 -13.41
C ALA A 60 7.47 -11.12 -14.20
N ASP A 61 6.46 -11.77 -13.64
CA ASP A 61 5.16 -11.94 -14.30
C ASP A 61 4.29 -10.68 -14.24
N ILE A 62 4.66 -9.71 -13.41
CA ILE A 62 3.89 -8.46 -13.21
C ILE A 62 4.43 -7.38 -14.14
N ASN A 63 3.57 -6.80 -14.94
CA ASN A 63 3.92 -5.75 -15.89
C ASN A 63 3.64 -4.35 -15.33
N ILE A 64 4.27 -3.34 -15.95
CA ILE A 64 3.97 -1.94 -15.67
C ILE A 64 2.50 -1.67 -15.98
N GLY A 65 1.80 -1.02 -15.03
CA GLY A 65 0.37 -0.75 -15.10
C GLY A 65 -0.49 -1.80 -14.39
N ASP A 66 0.01 -3.01 -14.15
CA ASP A 66 -0.70 -4.03 -13.38
C ASP A 66 -0.89 -3.59 -11.92
N ILE A 67 -1.84 -4.20 -11.25
CA ILE A 67 -2.17 -3.91 -9.84
C ILE A 67 -1.71 -5.07 -8.94
N VAL A 68 -1.06 -4.72 -7.83
CA VAL A 68 -0.82 -5.63 -6.70
C VAL A 68 -1.73 -5.23 -5.55
N VAL A 69 -2.57 -6.17 -5.11
CA VAL A 69 -3.41 -6.06 -3.91
C VAL A 69 -2.71 -6.84 -2.80
N SER A 70 -2.46 -6.19 -1.68
CA SER A 70 -1.68 -6.79 -0.59
C SER A 70 -2.39 -7.97 0.07
N THR A 71 -1.70 -9.08 0.22
CA THR A 71 -2.09 -10.16 1.14
C THR A 71 -1.66 -9.82 2.56
N ASP A 72 -0.45 -9.32 2.68
CA ASP A 72 0.16 -8.83 3.91
C ASP A 72 1.31 -7.86 3.58
N LEU A 73 1.77 -7.14 4.58
CA LEU A 73 2.86 -6.17 4.45
C LEU A 73 3.95 -6.42 5.48
N ILE A 74 5.20 -6.12 5.09
CA ILE A 74 6.37 -6.31 5.93
C ILE A 74 7.37 -5.15 5.76
N HIS A 75 8.08 -4.82 6.83
CA HIS A 75 9.21 -3.89 6.78
C HIS A 75 10.48 -4.63 6.35
N HIS A 76 10.93 -4.44 5.10
CA HIS A 76 12.13 -5.13 4.60
C HIS A 76 13.43 -4.55 5.19
N ASP A 77 13.40 -3.35 5.70
CA ASP A 77 14.53 -2.63 6.30
C ASP A 77 14.61 -2.73 7.84
N MET A 78 13.67 -3.47 8.47
CA MET A 78 13.73 -3.77 9.88
C MET A 78 14.79 -4.86 10.14
N ASN A 79 15.83 -4.54 10.88
CA ASN A 79 16.90 -5.48 11.18
C ASN A 79 17.27 -5.44 12.67
N ALA A 80 16.86 -6.47 13.38
CA ALA A 80 17.20 -6.71 14.78
C ALA A 80 17.87 -8.08 14.98
N VAL A 81 18.54 -8.61 13.97
CA VAL A 81 19.20 -9.92 13.98
C VAL A 81 20.23 -10.02 15.09
N ALA A 82 20.94 -8.94 15.40
CA ALA A 82 21.89 -8.89 16.52
C ALA A 82 21.25 -9.21 17.90
N PHE A 83 19.94 -9.06 18.00
CA PHE A 83 19.16 -9.41 19.21
C PHE A 83 18.41 -10.73 19.08
N GLY A 84 18.68 -11.51 18.02
CA GLY A 84 18.08 -12.84 17.80
C GLY A 84 16.74 -12.83 17.08
N TYR A 85 16.28 -11.68 16.55
CA TYR A 85 15.05 -11.61 15.77
C TYR A 85 15.32 -11.94 14.30
N PRO A 86 14.37 -12.57 13.60
CA PRO A 86 14.43 -12.66 12.13
C PRO A 86 14.49 -11.28 11.48
N VAL A 87 15.10 -11.18 10.30
CA VAL A 87 15.03 -9.96 9.49
C VAL A 87 13.55 -9.64 9.19
N GLY A 88 13.17 -8.37 9.26
CA GLY A 88 11.78 -7.92 9.09
C GLY A 88 10.93 -7.97 10.37
N GLN A 89 11.35 -8.73 11.39
CA GLN A 89 10.63 -8.81 12.66
C GLN A 89 10.86 -7.55 13.49
N ILE A 90 9.77 -6.89 13.86
CA ILE A 90 9.80 -5.81 14.84
C ILE A 90 9.97 -6.42 16.23
N PRO A 91 11.00 -6.05 17.00
CA PRO A 91 11.19 -6.56 18.34
C PRO A 91 9.97 -6.34 19.24
N GLN A 92 9.65 -7.33 20.08
CA GLN A 92 8.54 -7.31 21.04
C GLN A 92 7.14 -7.25 20.41
N MET A 93 7.02 -7.45 19.09
CA MET A 93 5.74 -7.66 18.42
C MET A 93 5.59 -9.15 18.05
N ASP A 94 4.40 -9.71 18.29
CA ASP A 94 4.09 -11.08 17.90
C ASP A 94 3.85 -11.23 16.39
N ALA A 95 3.45 -10.13 15.72
CA ALA A 95 3.23 -10.12 14.29
C ALA A 95 4.55 -9.96 13.53
N PHE A 96 4.84 -10.91 12.62
CA PHE A 96 5.96 -10.81 11.66
C PHE A 96 5.61 -9.95 10.46
N SER A 97 4.38 -10.05 9.98
CA SER A 97 3.80 -9.23 8.90
C SER A 97 2.36 -8.83 9.28
N PHE A 98 1.82 -7.84 8.59
CA PHE A 98 0.50 -7.30 8.87
C PHE A 98 -0.45 -7.73 7.75
N HIS A 99 -1.42 -8.59 8.07
CA HIS A 99 -2.37 -9.14 7.10
C HIS A 99 -3.45 -8.14 6.74
N SER A 100 -3.65 -7.96 5.45
CA SER A 100 -4.77 -7.18 4.91
C SER A 100 -6.11 -7.85 5.22
N ASP A 101 -7.17 -7.06 5.33
CA ASP A 101 -8.52 -7.62 5.50
C ASP A 101 -8.94 -8.45 4.29
N ASP A 102 -9.35 -9.69 4.52
CA ASP A 102 -9.67 -10.65 3.47
C ASP A 102 -10.91 -10.25 2.65
N ALA A 103 -11.89 -9.59 3.27
CA ALA A 103 -13.10 -9.17 2.57
C ALA A 103 -12.78 -7.98 1.65
N LEU A 104 -12.02 -7.01 2.13
CA LEU A 104 -11.54 -5.87 1.32
C LEU A 104 -10.65 -6.34 0.17
N ARG A 105 -9.76 -7.29 0.43
CA ARG A 105 -8.87 -7.85 -0.59
C ARG A 105 -9.64 -8.51 -1.73
N LYS A 106 -10.58 -9.40 -1.40
CA LYS A 106 -11.43 -10.08 -2.41
C LYS A 106 -12.27 -9.08 -3.19
N LEU A 107 -12.84 -8.09 -2.51
CA LEU A 107 -13.60 -7.03 -3.13
C LEU A 107 -12.74 -6.23 -4.12
N ALA A 108 -11.51 -5.84 -3.71
CA ALA A 108 -10.60 -5.10 -4.58
C ALA A 108 -10.18 -5.87 -5.83
N VAL A 109 -9.87 -7.16 -5.68
CA VAL A 109 -9.52 -8.03 -6.83
C VAL A 109 -10.68 -8.14 -7.81
N GLN A 110 -11.90 -8.37 -7.32
CA GLN A 110 -13.09 -8.43 -8.17
C GLN A 110 -13.33 -7.08 -8.85
N ALA A 111 -13.33 -5.99 -8.08
CA ALA A 111 -13.53 -4.65 -8.59
C ALA A 111 -12.50 -4.27 -9.67
N CYS A 112 -11.21 -4.63 -9.46
CA CYS A 112 -10.15 -4.36 -10.43
C CYS A 112 -10.43 -5.01 -11.78
N LYS A 113 -10.78 -6.29 -11.80
CA LYS A 113 -11.13 -7.03 -13.04
C LYS A 113 -12.31 -6.44 -13.80
N GLU A 114 -13.23 -5.79 -13.08
CA GLU A 114 -14.41 -5.18 -13.69
C GLU A 114 -14.16 -3.79 -14.26
N VAL A 115 -13.35 -2.96 -13.56
CA VAL A 115 -13.14 -1.55 -13.95
C VAL A 115 -11.85 -1.31 -14.73
N ASN A 116 -10.91 -2.24 -14.68
CA ASN A 116 -9.62 -2.18 -15.36
C ASN A 116 -9.36 -3.50 -16.12
N PRO A 117 -10.17 -3.85 -17.14
CA PRO A 117 -10.09 -5.16 -17.81
C PRO A 117 -8.83 -5.34 -18.68
N ASP A 118 -8.11 -4.27 -18.94
CA ASP A 118 -6.91 -4.25 -19.81
C ASP A 118 -5.61 -4.49 -19.05
N ILE A 119 -5.68 -4.66 -17.72
CA ILE A 119 -4.53 -4.94 -16.86
C ILE A 119 -4.78 -6.18 -15.98
N GLU A 120 -3.69 -6.78 -15.51
CA GLU A 120 -3.78 -7.90 -14.57
C GLU A 120 -3.80 -7.41 -13.11
N VAL A 121 -4.42 -8.22 -12.25
CA VAL A 121 -4.42 -8.00 -10.80
C VAL A 121 -3.83 -9.20 -10.09
N PHE A 122 -2.83 -8.95 -9.27
CA PHE A 122 -2.11 -9.94 -8.48
C PHE A 122 -2.40 -9.75 -7.00
N GLU A 123 -2.42 -10.85 -6.27
CA GLU A 123 -2.47 -10.84 -4.82
C GLU A 123 -1.11 -11.28 -4.29
N GLY A 124 -0.47 -10.46 -3.46
CA GLY A 124 0.87 -10.77 -2.98
C GLY A 124 1.33 -9.90 -1.83
N ARG A 125 2.42 -10.33 -1.19
CA ARG A 125 3.09 -9.54 -0.16
C ARG A 125 3.69 -8.27 -0.76
N ILE A 126 3.54 -7.15 -0.04
CA ILE A 126 4.20 -5.89 -0.35
C ILE A 126 5.24 -5.60 0.75
N ALA A 127 6.45 -5.27 0.34
CA ALA A 127 7.53 -4.92 1.24
C ALA A 127 7.77 -3.41 1.28
N SER A 128 7.91 -2.83 2.47
CA SER A 128 8.14 -1.39 2.64
C SER A 128 9.46 -1.09 3.33
N GLY A 129 10.10 0.00 2.95
CA GLY A 129 11.28 0.53 3.62
C GLY A 129 11.50 2.01 3.32
N ASP A 130 12.26 2.72 4.16
CA ASP A 130 12.57 4.15 3.94
C ASP A 130 13.72 4.32 2.93
N GLN A 131 13.64 3.60 1.81
CA GLN A 131 14.58 3.72 0.69
C GLN A 131 13.89 3.42 -0.64
N PHE A 132 14.27 4.14 -1.69
CA PHE A 132 13.93 3.77 -3.05
C PHE A 132 14.82 2.60 -3.50
N VAL A 133 14.21 1.43 -3.74
CA VAL A 133 14.94 0.19 -4.05
C VAL A 133 15.20 0.11 -5.55
N ALA A 134 16.37 0.61 -5.97
CA ALA A 134 16.88 0.52 -7.34
C ALA A 134 18.04 -0.46 -7.49
N ASP A 135 18.67 -0.88 -6.39
CA ASP A 135 19.79 -1.80 -6.39
C ASP A 135 19.33 -3.26 -6.50
N GLN A 136 19.86 -4.00 -7.47
CA GLN A 136 19.49 -5.39 -7.73
C GLN A 136 19.75 -6.30 -6.52
N GLY A 137 20.84 -6.06 -5.78
CA GLY A 137 21.15 -6.86 -4.60
C GLY A 137 20.13 -6.69 -3.48
N VAL A 138 19.57 -5.48 -3.33
CA VAL A 138 18.48 -5.21 -2.39
C VAL A 138 17.20 -5.86 -2.87
N GLN A 139 16.88 -5.80 -4.16
CA GLN A 139 15.72 -6.46 -4.75
C GLN A 139 15.78 -7.98 -4.55
N ASP A 140 16.91 -8.60 -4.89
CA ASP A 140 17.15 -10.04 -4.73
C ASP A 140 17.02 -10.47 -3.25
N PHE A 141 17.53 -9.63 -2.34
CA PHE A 141 17.36 -9.84 -0.91
C PHE A 141 15.89 -9.81 -0.50
N VAL A 142 15.12 -8.80 -0.92
CA VAL A 142 13.70 -8.66 -0.57
C VAL A 142 12.88 -9.82 -1.12
N VAL A 143 13.15 -10.25 -2.36
CA VAL A 143 12.50 -11.42 -2.94
C VAL A 143 12.84 -12.69 -2.17
N LYS A 144 14.12 -12.92 -1.91
CA LYS A 144 14.59 -14.14 -1.25
C LYS A 144 14.10 -14.27 0.18
N GLU A 145 14.19 -13.20 0.95
CA GLU A 145 13.87 -13.23 2.39
C GLU A 145 12.36 -13.14 2.65
N PHE A 146 11.62 -12.42 1.82
CA PHE A 146 10.22 -12.10 2.09
C PHE A 146 9.23 -12.64 1.06
N GLY A 147 9.69 -13.04 -0.14
CA GLY A 147 8.79 -13.47 -1.21
C GLY A 147 7.84 -12.35 -1.67
N ALA A 148 8.29 -11.08 -1.58
CA ALA A 148 7.46 -9.94 -1.92
C ALA A 148 7.24 -9.80 -3.42
N TYR A 149 6.05 -9.35 -3.81
CA TYR A 149 5.65 -9.08 -5.19
C TYR A 149 5.94 -7.65 -5.61
N ALA A 150 5.91 -6.74 -4.64
CA ALA A 150 6.18 -5.33 -4.88
C ALA A 150 6.92 -4.70 -3.70
N VAL A 151 7.63 -3.60 -3.96
CA VAL A 151 8.36 -2.81 -2.96
C VAL A 151 7.99 -1.33 -3.08
N GLU A 152 7.79 -0.68 -1.93
CA GLU A 152 7.42 0.73 -1.82
C GLU A 152 7.86 1.30 -0.46
N MET A 153 7.34 2.45 -0.03
CA MET A 153 7.91 3.17 1.11
C MET A 153 6.92 3.47 2.26
N GLU A 154 5.64 3.05 2.20
CA GLU A 154 4.60 3.47 3.15
C GLU A 154 3.76 2.32 3.71
N GLY A 155 3.40 1.36 2.88
CA GLY A 155 2.33 0.40 3.14
C GLY A 155 2.46 -0.38 4.43
N ALA A 156 3.67 -0.87 4.76
CA ALA A 156 3.88 -1.59 6.02
C ALA A 156 3.70 -0.70 7.26
N ALA A 157 4.02 0.59 7.16
CA ALA A 157 3.81 1.52 8.26
C ALA A 157 2.32 1.85 8.47
N ILE A 158 1.56 1.97 7.38
CA ILE A 158 0.09 2.09 7.41
C ILE A 158 -0.52 0.82 8.03
N ALA A 159 -0.10 -0.33 7.54
CA ALA A 159 -0.57 -1.63 8.01
C ALA A 159 -0.27 -1.85 9.49
N GLN A 160 0.94 -1.50 9.95
CA GLN A 160 1.33 -1.58 11.36
C GLN A 160 0.48 -0.66 12.23
N ALA A 161 0.29 0.60 11.80
CA ALA A 161 -0.54 1.55 12.56
C ALA A 161 -2.00 1.09 12.64
N ALA A 162 -2.57 0.59 11.54
CA ALA A 162 -3.91 0.04 11.50
C ALA A 162 -4.04 -1.22 12.40
N TYR A 163 -3.07 -2.14 12.32
CA TYR A 163 -2.99 -3.33 13.17
C TYR A 163 -2.97 -3.00 14.67
N LEU A 164 -2.13 -2.04 15.07
CA LEU A 164 -2.02 -1.61 16.48
C LEU A 164 -3.33 -0.98 17.01
N ASN A 165 -4.14 -0.43 16.12
CA ASN A 165 -5.45 0.17 16.44
C ASN A 165 -6.63 -0.77 16.17
N ASN A 166 -6.40 -2.01 15.73
CA ASN A 166 -7.44 -2.98 15.34
C ASN A 166 -8.39 -2.46 14.25
N VAL A 167 -7.87 -1.67 13.30
CA VAL A 167 -8.61 -1.15 12.17
C VAL A 167 -8.29 -1.98 10.92
N PRO A 168 -9.29 -2.53 10.21
CA PRO A 168 -9.07 -3.24 8.96
C PRO A 168 -8.46 -2.33 7.91
N PHE A 169 -7.55 -2.87 7.12
CA PHE A 169 -6.85 -2.11 6.10
C PHE A 169 -6.62 -2.91 4.82
N LEU A 170 -6.37 -2.19 3.73
CA LEU A 170 -5.92 -2.73 2.46
C LEU A 170 -4.91 -1.80 1.81
N VAL A 171 -3.86 -2.37 1.23
CA VAL A 171 -2.88 -1.63 0.41
C VAL A 171 -2.94 -2.12 -1.02
N ILE A 172 -3.03 -1.17 -1.96
CA ILE A 172 -3.12 -1.41 -3.39
C ILE A 172 -1.98 -0.63 -4.06
N ARG A 173 -1.27 -1.27 -4.97
CA ARG A 173 -0.18 -0.64 -5.72
C ARG A 173 -0.34 -0.86 -7.22
N ALA A 174 -0.26 0.22 -7.99
CA ALA A 174 -0.04 0.14 -9.42
C ALA A 174 1.47 0.05 -9.69
N ILE A 175 1.87 -0.87 -10.54
CA ILE A 175 3.29 -1.07 -10.82
C ILE A 175 3.79 0.01 -11.77
N SER A 176 4.79 0.77 -11.31
CA SER A 176 5.40 1.87 -12.05
C SER A 176 6.68 1.48 -12.78
N ASP A 177 7.37 0.46 -12.30
CA ASP A 177 8.64 0.00 -12.82
C ASP A 177 8.84 -1.50 -12.59
N LYS A 178 9.61 -2.12 -13.48
CA LYS A 178 10.08 -3.48 -13.27
C LYS A 178 11.40 -3.44 -12.52
N ALA A 179 11.54 -4.34 -11.58
CA ALA A 179 12.74 -4.49 -10.77
C ALA A 179 13.97 -4.99 -11.54
N ASP A 180 13.89 -5.12 -12.86
CA ASP A 180 14.98 -5.63 -13.73
C ASP A 180 15.90 -4.53 -14.29
N GLY A 181 15.73 -3.28 -13.84
CA GLY A 181 16.52 -2.14 -14.32
C GLY A 181 16.25 -1.76 -15.78
N SER A 182 15.25 -2.36 -16.45
CA SER A 182 14.96 -2.14 -17.87
C SER A 182 14.13 -0.89 -18.15
N ALA A 183 13.69 -0.18 -17.11
CA ALA A 183 12.82 0.97 -17.26
C ALA A 183 13.60 2.29 -17.32
N GLU A 184 13.89 2.78 -18.53
CA GLU A 184 13.91 4.24 -18.75
C GLU A 184 12.46 4.71 -18.60
N MET A 185 12.12 5.21 -17.42
CA MET A 185 10.75 5.53 -17.08
C MET A 185 10.37 6.93 -17.50
N ASP A 186 9.33 7.06 -18.33
CA ASP A 186 8.52 8.27 -18.37
C ASP A 186 7.59 8.29 -17.14
N TYR A 187 8.21 8.53 -15.96
CA TYR A 187 7.54 8.53 -14.66
C TYR A 187 6.24 9.36 -14.64
N PRO A 188 6.16 10.59 -15.24
CA PRO A 188 4.92 11.36 -15.25
C PRO A 188 3.76 10.68 -15.99
N THR A 189 4.04 10.00 -17.10
CA THR A 189 3.01 9.29 -17.87
C THR A 189 2.48 8.09 -17.10
N PHE A 190 3.36 7.34 -16.44
CA PHE A 190 2.96 6.20 -15.62
C PHE A 190 2.22 6.61 -14.35
N GLU A 191 2.65 7.67 -13.67
CA GLU A 191 1.96 8.20 -12.50
C GLU A 191 0.52 8.57 -12.82
N ALA A 192 0.27 9.23 -13.95
CA ALA A 192 -1.08 9.62 -14.38
C ALA A 192 -1.97 8.39 -14.68
N MET A 193 -1.44 7.39 -15.37
CA MET A 193 -2.17 6.15 -15.68
C MET A 193 -2.46 5.34 -14.41
N ALA A 194 -1.47 5.19 -13.55
CA ALA A 194 -1.62 4.50 -12.26
C ALA A 194 -2.65 5.19 -11.35
N ALA A 195 -2.66 6.53 -11.35
CA ALA A 195 -3.65 7.31 -10.62
C ALA A 195 -5.07 7.08 -11.17
N GLU A 196 -5.25 6.99 -12.48
CA GLU A 196 -6.55 6.70 -13.10
C GLU A 196 -7.06 5.30 -12.73
N HIS A 197 -6.22 4.27 -12.84
CA HIS A 197 -6.59 2.91 -12.46
C HIS A 197 -6.93 2.81 -10.98
N SER A 198 -6.11 3.41 -10.11
CA SER A 198 -6.35 3.45 -8.67
C SER A 198 -7.63 4.20 -8.31
N PHE A 199 -7.93 5.29 -9.01
CA PHE A 199 -9.15 6.08 -8.79
C PHE A 199 -10.40 5.27 -9.15
N LYS A 200 -10.46 4.67 -10.35
CA LYS A 200 -11.57 3.82 -10.79
C LYS A 200 -11.80 2.67 -9.81
N LEU A 201 -10.72 2.01 -9.41
CA LEU A 201 -10.77 0.91 -8.47
C LEU A 201 -11.29 1.34 -7.09
N THR A 202 -10.79 2.45 -6.56
CA THR A 202 -11.21 2.98 -5.25
C THR A 202 -12.70 3.35 -5.25
N LEU A 203 -13.18 4.01 -6.30
CA LEU A 203 -14.61 4.31 -6.44
C LEU A 203 -15.46 3.05 -6.43
N ARG A 204 -15.03 2.02 -7.14
CA ARG A 204 -15.78 0.77 -7.21
C ARG A 204 -15.79 0.04 -5.86
N ILE A 205 -14.65 0.00 -5.15
CA ILE A 205 -14.58 -0.55 -3.78
C ILE A 205 -15.54 0.20 -2.86
N LEU A 206 -15.53 1.53 -2.87
CA LEU A 206 -16.42 2.34 -2.04
C LEU A 206 -17.90 2.10 -2.32
N LYS A 207 -18.26 1.83 -3.56
CA LYS A 207 -19.65 1.52 -3.95
C LYS A 207 -20.10 0.17 -3.38
N ASP A 208 -19.22 -0.82 -3.38
CA ASP A 208 -19.56 -2.21 -3.07
C ASP A 208 -19.24 -2.60 -1.61
N ILE A 209 -18.42 -1.81 -0.90
CA ILE A 209 -18.12 -2.05 0.52
C ILE A 209 -19.41 -1.96 1.33
N GLN A 210 -19.70 -2.99 2.11
CA GLN A 210 -20.84 -2.97 3.03
C GLN A 210 -20.44 -2.17 4.28
N GLY A 211 -21.29 -1.25 4.68
CA GLY A 211 -21.13 -0.46 5.92
C GLY A 211 -21.66 -1.22 7.11
#